data_0d52f2d93684870ba616bb64eb3767fa
#
_entry.id   0d52f2d93684870ba616bb64eb3767fa
#
_cell.length_a   1.000
_cell.length_b   1.000
_cell.length_c   1.000
_cell.angle_alpha   90.00
_cell.angle_beta   90.00
_cell.angle_gamma   90.00
#
_symmetry.space_group_name_H-M   'P 1'
#
loop_
_entity.id
_entity.type
_entity.pdbx_description
1 polymer ?
#
loop_
_entity_poly.entity_id
_entity_poly.type
_entity_poly.pdbx_seq_one_letter_code
_entity_poly.pdbx_strand_id
1 'polypeptide(L)'
;MDPQQELFSYLLVTLKKEYRDMVFDGFMPPEGTPYPFIYLADSQQIDDYGNKTAIFNNVYQTIHIWNDSPKKRGTVSNIALKIKNITRRLEYTTNYKWEIRNIEQRILEDTTTKTPLMHVVLELEFKSSSKGGKKK
;
A
#
# COMPACT_ATOMS: atom_id res chain seq x y z
N MET A 1 -4.10 10.29 -15.87
CA MET A 1 -3.13 9.39 -15.22
C MET A 1 -3.74 8.00 -15.10
N ASP A 2 -2.93 7.00 -15.29
CA ASP A 2 -3.36 5.61 -15.15
C ASP A 2 -3.77 5.32 -13.69
N PRO A 3 -4.82 4.51 -13.46
CA PRO A 3 -5.28 4.27 -12.10
C PRO A 3 -4.21 3.66 -11.19
N GLN A 4 -3.41 2.74 -11.70
CA GLN A 4 -2.35 2.12 -10.91
C GLN A 4 -1.36 3.18 -10.41
N GLN A 5 -0.93 4.07 -11.29
CA GLN A 5 0.00 5.13 -10.91
C GLN A 5 -0.65 6.15 -9.98
N GLU A 6 -1.92 6.46 -10.22
CA GLU A 6 -2.61 7.44 -9.38
C GLU A 6 -2.79 6.93 -7.95
N LEU A 7 -3.12 5.65 -7.78
CA LEU A 7 -3.21 5.04 -6.46
C LEU A 7 -1.84 5.04 -5.76
N PHE A 8 -0.81 4.64 -6.50
CA PHE A 8 0.55 4.61 -5.94
C PHE A 8 0.97 6.00 -5.45
N SER A 9 0.75 7.02 -6.28
CA SER A 9 1.09 8.40 -5.92
C SER A 9 0.31 8.88 -4.70
N TYR A 10 -0.98 8.56 -4.63
CA TYR A 10 -1.82 8.93 -3.50
C TYR A 10 -1.30 8.31 -2.21
N LEU A 11 -1.02 7.00 -2.25
CA LEU A 11 -0.54 6.29 -1.08
C LEU A 11 0.82 6.80 -0.64
N LEU A 12 1.72 7.04 -1.58
CA LEU A 12 3.05 7.54 -1.28
C LEU A 12 2.99 8.90 -0.58
N VAL A 13 2.22 9.84 -1.15
CA VAL A 13 2.08 11.17 -0.57
C VAL A 13 1.42 11.10 0.81
N THR A 14 0.36 10.31 0.93
CA THR A 14 -0.38 10.20 2.20
C THR A 14 0.50 9.59 3.29
N LEU A 15 1.23 8.52 2.96
CA LEU A 15 2.09 7.88 3.93
C LEU A 15 3.27 8.77 4.32
N LYS A 16 3.83 9.53 3.38
CA LYS A 16 4.90 10.46 3.69
C LYS A 16 4.44 11.61 4.59
N LYS A 17 3.19 12.03 4.48
CA LYS A 17 2.62 13.02 5.42
C LYS A 17 2.59 12.47 6.84
N GLU A 18 2.29 11.18 6.98
CA GLU A 18 2.14 10.55 8.29
C GLU A 18 3.48 10.10 8.87
N TYR A 19 4.34 9.52 8.04
CA TYR A 19 5.55 8.86 8.48
C TYR A 19 6.84 9.49 7.95
N ARG A 20 6.72 10.56 7.18
CA ARG A 20 7.85 11.38 6.70
C ARG A 20 8.92 10.55 5.99
N ASP A 21 10.16 10.63 6.48
CA ASP A 21 11.31 9.98 5.85
C ASP A 21 11.43 8.50 6.17
N MET A 22 10.43 7.92 6.83
CA MET A 22 10.36 6.47 7.03
C MET A 22 9.80 5.73 5.82
N VAL A 23 9.32 6.44 4.80
CA VAL A 23 8.62 5.84 3.65
C VAL A 23 9.52 5.85 2.43
N PHE A 24 9.65 4.68 1.81
CA PHE A 24 10.53 4.48 0.66
C PHE A 24 9.75 3.82 -0.48
N ASP A 25 10.20 4.08 -1.70
CA ASP A 25 9.64 3.47 -2.91
C ASP A 25 10.74 3.27 -3.95
N GLY A 26 10.47 2.42 -4.93
CA GLY A 26 11.40 2.15 -6.02
C GLY A 26 12.47 1.15 -5.67
N PHE A 27 13.22 1.42 -4.62
CA PHE A 27 14.30 0.56 -4.15
C PHE A 27 14.18 0.35 -2.66
N MET A 28 14.66 -0.78 -2.19
CA MET A 28 14.84 -0.96 -0.75
C MET A 28 15.77 0.12 -0.23
N PRO A 29 15.50 0.67 0.96
CA PRO A 29 16.38 1.69 1.51
C PRO A 29 17.77 1.13 1.76
N PRO A 30 18.81 1.99 1.76
CA PRO A 30 20.17 1.53 1.97
C PRO A 30 20.37 0.94 3.34
N GLU A 31 21.38 0.09 3.45
CA GLU A 31 21.78 -0.48 4.73
C GLU A 31 22.10 0.67 5.70
N GLY A 32 21.69 0.49 6.95
CA GLY A 32 21.84 1.52 7.97
C GLY A 32 20.65 2.45 8.09
N THR A 33 19.64 2.29 7.26
CA THR A 33 18.40 3.05 7.40
C THR A 33 17.74 2.72 8.73
N PRO A 34 17.29 3.74 9.47
CA PRO A 34 16.64 3.50 10.77
C PRO A 34 15.34 2.70 10.62
N TYR A 35 15.11 1.85 11.61
CA TYR A 35 13.84 1.12 11.72
C TYR A 35 12.89 1.85 12.66
N PRO A 36 11.57 1.70 12.51
CA PRO A 36 10.92 0.97 11.41
C PRO A 36 10.92 1.79 10.13
N PHE A 37 10.74 1.11 9.01
CA PHE A 37 10.50 1.83 7.75
C PHE A 37 9.41 1.13 6.94
N ILE A 38 8.81 1.88 6.03
CA ILE A 38 7.72 1.43 5.18
C ILE A 38 8.21 1.47 3.74
N TYR A 39 7.97 0.40 3.01
CA TYR A 39 8.38 0.30 1.63
C TYR A 39 7.19 -0.02 0.74
N LEU A 40 6.88 0.88 -0.19
CA LEU A 40 5.86 0.63 -1.21
C LEU A 40 6.51 -0.17 -2.33
N ALA A 41 6.08 -1.41 -2.46
CA ALA A 41 6.71 -2.38 -3.35
C ALA A 41 5.90 -2.59 -4.61
N ASP A 42 5.67 -3.83 -4.95
CA ASP A 42 5.06 -4.22 -6.21
C ASP A 42 3.60 -3.80 -6.31
N SER A 43 3.19 -3.44 -7.51
CA SER A 43 1.78 -3.22 -7.80
C SER A 43 1.42 -3.92 -9.09
N GLN A 44 0.12 -4.19 -9.26
CA GLN A 44 -0.40 -4.87 -10.43
C GLN A 44 -1.76 -4.30 -10.75
N GLN A 45 -2.07 -4.20 -12.02
CA GLN A 45 -3.39 -3.77 -12.46
C GLN A 45 -3.98 -4.82 -13.38
N ILE A 46 -5.23 -5.19 -13.10
CA ILE A 46 -5.97 -6.13 -13.94
C ILE A 46 -7.25 -5.46 -14.37
N ASP A 47 -7.43 -5.29 -15.67
CA ASP A 47 -8.63 -4.68 -16.21
C ASP A 47 -9.76 -5.71 -16.27
N ASP A 48 -10.94 -5.29 -15.86
CA ASP A 48 -12.13 -6.15 -15.88
C ASP A 48 -13.03 -5.74 -17.04
N TYR A 49 -13.10 -6.59 -18.04
CA TYR A 49 -13.93 -6.37 -19.23
C TYR A 49 -15.23 -7.16 -19.19
N GLY A 50 -15.60 -7.71 -18.04
CA GLY A 50 -16.83 -8.49 -17.90
C GLY A 50 -18.09 -7.65 -17.96
N ASN A 51 -17.99 -6.35 -17.77
CA ASN A 51 -19.11 -5.43 -17.83
C ASN A 51 -18.94 -4.46 -19.00
N LYS A 52 -19.88 -4.50 -19.94
CA LYS A 52 -19.78 -3.67 -21.14
C LYS A 52 -20.18 -2.21 -20.93
N THR A 53 -20.86 -1.91 -19.82
CA THR A 53 -21.30 -0.53 -19.56
C THR A 53 -20.32 0.28 -18.77
N ALA A 54 -19.35 -0.36 -18.13
CA ALA A 54 -18.35 0.32 -17.34
C ALA A 54 -17.07 -0.49 -17.35
N ILE A 55 -15.94 0.20 -17.32
CA ILE A 55 -14.64 -0.45 -17.22
C ILE A 55 -14.18 -0.28 -15.78
N PHE A 56 -13.90 -1.40 -15.15
CA PHE A 56 -13.35 -1.44 -13.80
C PHE A 56 -11.93 -1.95 -13.85
N ASN A 57 -11.11 -1.48 -12.95
CA ASN A 57 -9.74 -1.95 -12.81
C ASN A 57 -9.56 -2.46 -11.39
N ASN A 58 -8.91 -3.60 -11.27
CA ASN A 58 -8.46 -4.09 -9.98
C ASN A 58 -7.00 -3.73 -9.85
N VAL A 59 -6.68 -2.94 -8.84
CA VAL A 59 -5.31 -2.50 -8.59
C VAL A 59 -4.84 -3.11 -7.29
N TYR A 60 -3.70 -3.76 -7.35
CA TYR A 60 -3.09 -4.44 -6.22
C TYR A 60 -1.84 -3.67 -5.83
N GLN A 61 -1.66 -3.45 -4.54
CA GLN A 61 -0.48 -2.77 -4.02
C GLN A 61 0.06 -3.53 -2.83
N THR A 62 1.35 -3.83 -2.86
CA THR A 62 2.04 -4.48 -1.76
C THR A 62 2.81 -3.42 -0.97
N ILE A 63 2.67 -3.45 0.35
CA ILE A 63 3.39 -2.55 1.25
C ILE A 63 4.09 -3.41 2.30
N HIS A 64 5.38 -3.15 2.49
CA HIS A 64 6.18 -3.82 3.51
C HIS A 64 6.47 -2.87 4.65
N ILE A 65 6.44 -3.39 5.86
CA ILE A 65 6.83 -2.66 7.06
C ILE A 65 7.90 -3.49 7.75
N TRP A 66 9.06 -2.88 8.01
CA TRP A 66 10.19 -3.58 8.61
C TRP A 66 10.53 -2.98 9.96
N ASN A 67 10.87 -3.83 10.93
CA ASN A 67 11.40 -3.40 12.21
C ASN A 67 12.56 -4.32 12.61
N ASP A 68 13.40 -3.82 13.53
CA ASP A 68 14.66 -4.47 13.87
C ASP A 68 14.56 -5.44 15.04
N SER A 69 13.35 -5.74 15.52
CA SER A 69 13.20 -6.66 16.64
C SER A 69 11.87 -7.39 16.60
N PRO A 70 11.87 -8.72 16.75
CA PRO A 70 10.63 -9.49 16.89
C PRO A 70 9.82 -9.07 18.12
N LYS A 71 10.47 -8.46 19.11
CA LYS A 71 9.78 -7.98 20.32
C LYS A 71 8.93 -6.75 20.06
N LYS A 72 9.14 -6.08 18.90
CA LYS A 72 8.38 -4.88 18.52
C LYS A 72 7.24 -5.19 17.58
N ARG A 73 6.63 -6.35 17.74
CA ARG A 73 5.48 -6.77 16.93
C ARG A 73 4.34 -5.76 17.01
N GLY A 74 4.06 -5.22 18.21
CA GLY A 74 3.01 -4.23 18.39
C GLY A 74 3.24 -2.95 17.59
N THR A 75 4.50 -2.53 17.46
CA THR A 75 4.84 -1.33 16.70
C THR A 75 4.47 -1.49 15.23
N VAL A 76 4.91 -2.60 14.61
CA VAL A 76 4.61 -2.83 13.18
C VAL A 76 3.13 -3.10 12.97
N SER A 77 2.47 -3.75 13.92
CA SER A 77 1.03 -3.99 13.85
C SER A 77 0.25 -2.67 13.89
N ASN A 78 0.67 -1.72 14.71
CA ASN A 78 0.03 -0.41 14.78
C ASN A 78 0.22 0.40 13.50
N ILE A 79 1.41 0.34 12.91
CA ILE A 79 1.66 0.99 11.63
C ILE A 79 0.76 0.35 10.57
N ALA A 80 0.69 -0.97 10.53
CA ALA A 80 -0.16 -1.68 9.58
C ALA A 80 -1.63 -1.30 9.73
N LEU A 81 -2.11 -1.20 10.98
CA LEU A 81 -3.49 -0.81 11.25
C LEU A 81 -3.78 0.59 10.71
N LYS A 82 -2.85 1.52 10.93
CA LYS A 82 -3.02 2.88 10.45
C LYS A 82 -3.05 2.95 8.92
N ILE A 83 -2.19 2.18 8.26
CA ILE A 83 -2.19 2.09 6.81
C ILE A 83 -3.51 1.51 6.31
N LYS A 84 -3.99 0.45 6.94
CA LYS A 84 -5.28 -0.15 6.58
C LYS A 84 -6.42 0.85 6.73
N ASN A 85 -6.40 1.65 7.78
CA ASN A 85 -7.44 2.66 7.98
C ASN A 85 -7.40 3.75 6.91
N ILE A 86 -6.20 4.13 6.47
CA ILE A 86 -6.04 5.07 5.36
C ILE A 86 -6.67 4.49 4.09
N THR A 87 -6.41 3.23 3.80
CA THR A 87 -6.94 2.59 2.59
C THR A 87 -8.45 2.42 2.65
N ARG A 88 -9.00 2.12 3.83
CA ARG A 88 -10.45 1.97 3.99
C ARG A 88 -11.20 3.27 3.83
N ARG A 89 -10.57 4.41 4.12
CA ARG A 89 -11.19 5.72 3.99
C ARG A 89 -11.03 6.33 2.60
N LEU A 90 -10.22 5.72 1.76
CA LEU A 90 -10.01 6.23 0.41
C LEU A 90 -11.25 5.99 -0.44
N GLU A 91 -11.90 7.07 -0.91
CA GLU A 91 -13.05 6.99 -1.78
C GLU A 91 -12.76 7.54 -3.16
N TYR A 92 -12.00 8.63 -3.24
CA TYR A 92 -11.74 9.32 -4.50
C TYR A 92 -10.31 9.81 -4.57
N THR A 93 -9.73 9.71 -5.76
CA THR A 93 -8.57 10.49 -6.14
C THR A 93 -9.01 11.41 -7.28
N THR A 94 -8.06 12.11 -7.89
CA THR A 94 -8.41 13.12 -8.91
C THR A 94 -9.31 12.56 -10.01
N ASN A 95 -9.00 11.37 -10.52
CA ASN A 95 -9.67 10.82 -11.70
C ASN A 95 -10.49 9.58 -11.43
N TYR A 96 -10.41 9.00 -10.26
CA TYR A 96 -11.01 7.69 -10.00
C TYR A 96 -11.74 7.63 -8.68
N LYS A 97 -12.75 6.75 -8.67
CA LYS A 97 -13.41 6.30 -7.46
C LYS A 97 -12.77 4.99 -7.04
N TRP A 98 -12.54 4.83 -5.74
CA TRP A 98 -11.84 3.67 -5.19
C TRP A 98 -12.69 2.94 -4.18
N GLU A 99 -12.58 1.62 -4.19
CA GLU A 99 -13.22 0.78 -3.20
C GLU A 99 -12.23 -0.32 -2.82
N ILE A 100 -11.90 -0.40 -1.53
CA ILE A 100 -11.04 -1.48 -1.06
C ILE A 100 -11.82 -2.79 -1.08
N ARG A 101 -11.25 -3.80 -1.70
CA ARG A 101 -11.90 -5.09 -1.87
C ARG A 101 -11.35 -6.14 -0.95
N ASN A 102 -10.05 -6.08 -0.69
CA ASN A 102 -9.41 -7.07 0.16
C ASN A 102 -8.12 -6.51 0.74
N ILE A 103 -7.84 -6.90 1.96
CA ILE A 103 -6.58 -6.60 2.62
C ILE A 103 -6.08 -7.89 3.23
N GLU A 104 -4.89 -8.31 2.82
CA GLU A 104 -4.23 -9.45 3.44
C GLU A 104 -3.01 -8.95 4.22
N GLN A 105 -2.91 -9.37 5.47
CA GLN A 105 -1.79 -8.97 6.32
C GLN A 105 -1.07 -10.22 6.81
N ARG A 106 0.24 -10.26 6.58
CA ARG A 106 1.09 -11.31 7.14
C ARG A 106 2.19 -10.67 7.96
N ILE A 107 2.48 -11.26 9.10
CA ILE A 107 3.57 -10.81 9.96
C ILE A 107 4.57 -11.96 10.03
N LEU A 108 5.79 -11.68 9.58
CA LEU A 108 6.83 -12.68 9.45
C LEU A 108 8.06 -12.26 10.25
N GLU A 109 8.75 -13.26 10.78
CA GLU A 109 10.05 -13.04 11.37
C GLU A 109 11.10 -13.37 10.31
N ASP A 110 11.96 -12.43 9.99
CA ASP A 110 13.02 -12.61 9.01
C ASP A 110 14.32 -12.95 9.75
N THR A 111 14.77 -14.19 9.61
CA THR A 111 15.96 -14.69 10.28
C THR A 111 17.16 -14.78 9.33
N THR A 112 17.07 -14.22 8.14
CA THR A 112 18.15 -14.27 7.15
C THR A 112 19.29 -13.32 7.50
N THR A 113 19.08 -12.39 8.42
CA THR A 113 20.08 -11.44 8.89
C THR A 113 20.63 -11.90 10.23
N LYS A 114 21.77 -11.33 10.66
CA LYS A 114 22.35 -11.64 11.96
C LYS A 114 21.38 -11.39 13.10
N THR A 115 20.70 -10.25 13.04
CA THR A 115 19.66 -9.90 14.02
C THR A 115 18.31 -10.14 13.34
N PRO A 116 17.44 -10.97 13.92
CA PRO A 116 16.12 -11.21 13.34
C PRO A 116 15.34 -9.90 13.17
N LEU A 117 14.65 -9.78 12.04
CA LEU A 117 13.80 -8.64 11.74
C LEU A 117 12.35 -9.05 11.82
N MET A 118 11.48 -8.10 12.14
CA MET A 118 10.05 -8.26 12.06
C MET A 118 9.57 -7.62 10.75
N HIS A 119 8.78 -8.35 9.98
CA HIS A 119 8.36 -7.93 8.66
C HIS A 119 6.87 -8.11 8.50
N VAL A 120 6.15 -7.03 8.21
CA VAL A 120 4.74 -7.09 7.86
C VAL A 120 4.61 -6.91 6.36
N VAL A 121 3.80 -7.76 5.74
CA VAL A 121 3.44 -7.63 4.34
C VAL A 121 1.95 -7.35 4.28
N LEU A 122 1.59 -6.20 3.71
CA LEU A 122 0.21 -5.85 3.42
C LEU A 122 -0.01 -5.98 1.92
N GLU A 123 -0.99 -6.77 1.55
CA GLU A 123 -1.41 -6.88 0.16
C GLU A 123 -2.82 -6.31 0.05
N LEU A 124 -2.92 -5.22 -0.69
CA LEU A 124 -4.16 -4.45 -0.83
C LEU A 124 -4.74 -4.67 -2.21
N GLU A 125 -6.05 -4.90 -2.26
CA GLU A 125 -6.76 -5.00 -3.53
C GLU A 125 -7.83 -3.93 -3.57
N PHE A 126 -7.76 -3.07 -4.59
CA PHE A 126 -8.73 -2.01 -4.82
C PHE A 126 -9.44 -2.23 -6.13
N LYS A 127 -10.72 -1.85 -6.14
CA LYS A 127 -11.48 -1.71 -7.37
C LYS A 127 -11.55 -0.22 -7.70
N SER A 128 -11.22 0.13 -8.93
CA SER A 128 -11.32 1.50 -9.38
C SER A 128 -12.32 1.63 -10.51
N SER A 129 -12.96 2.78 -10.59
CA SER A 129 -13.82 3.13 -11.70
C SER A 129 -13.60 4.61 -12.02
N SER A 130 -13.94 5.00 -13.24
CA SER A 130 -13.82 6.40 -13.62
C SER A 130 -14.75 7.24 -12.76
N LYS A 131 -14.24 8.39 -12.36
CA LYS A 131 -14.99 9.28 -11.49
C LYS A 131 -16.05 10.01 -12.30
N GLY A 132 -17.29 9.72 -12.05
CA GLY A 132 -18.43 10.44 -12.43
C GLY A 132 -18.55 10.88 -13.86
N GLY A 133 -18.56 10.57 -14.52
CA GLY A 133 -18.88 11.03 -15.58
C GLY A 133 -19.16 12.25 -16.25
N LYS A 134 -19.35 12.31 -16.21
CA LYS A 134 -19.53 12.92 -16.78
C LYS A 134 -19.51 13.53 -17.60
N LYS A 135 -19.99 13.60 -17.94
CA LYS A 135 -20.09 14.13 -18.57
C LYS A 135 -20.25 14.73 -18.97
N LYS A 136 -20.40 14.93 -19.29
CA LYS A 136 -20.67 15.50 -19.58
C LYS A 136 -20.78 15.74 -19.98
#